data_332089a23a2ac6c48fdc32ee948d57e3
#
_entry.id   332089a23a2ac6c48fdc32ee948d57e3
#
_cell.length_a   1.000
_cell.length_b   1.000
_cell.length_c   1.000
_cell.angle_alpha   90.00
_cell.angle_beta   90.00
_cell.angle_gamma   90.00
#
_symmetry.space_group_name_H-M   'P 1'
#
loop_
_entity.id
_entity.type
_entity.pdbx_description
1 polymer ?
#
loop_
_entity_poly.entity_id
_entity_poly.type
_entity_poly.pdbx_seq_one_letter_code
_entity_poly.pdbx_strand_id
1 'polypeptide(L)'
;MTKIWERLYLGSLKDAEQLARSNPQRIATVVSLCRQQAAQRAPKIIYIHLPIPDARPISGQKFEDIMFAIAIGVRRGNLLVHCLQGMNRSPILIAAWLDRCGYAGIDKALSQIAELRDLAPSQTLLSSVRDLLNR
;
A
#
# COMPACT_ATOMS: atom_id res chain seq x y z
N MET A 1 -8.87 1.68 -8.61
CA MET A 1 -8.40 1.42 -7.22
C MET A 1 -9.50 0.77 -6.40
N THR A 2 -9.12 0.08 -5.34
CA THR A 2 -10.01 -0.73 -4.53
C THR A 2 -9.99 -0.24 -3.08
N LYS A 3 -11.15 0.04 -2.50
CA LYS A 3 -11.25 0.39 -1.08
C LYS A 3 -11.09 -0.87 -0.24
N ILE A 4 -10.10 -0.87 0.65
CA ILE A 4 -9.77 -2.02 1.51
C ILE A 4 -10.34 -1.84 2.91
N TRP A 5 -10.26 -0.63 3.46
CA TRP A 5 -10.66 -0.30 4.81
C TRP A 5 -11.06 1.17 4.84
N GLU A 6 -11.54 1.67 5.96
CA GLU A 6 -11.83 3.09 6.07
C GLU A 6 -10.60 3.92 5.71
N ARG A 7 -10.76 4.85 4.77
CA ARG A 7 -9.70 5.75 4.31
C ARG A 7 -8.51 5.06 3.68
N LEU A 8 -8.59 3.76 3.37
CA LEU A 8 -7.45 2.99 2.83
C LEU A 8 -7.81 2.34 1.53
N TYR A 9 -7.11 2.73 0.48
CA TYR A 9 -7.30 2.26 -0.89
C TYR A 9 -6.03 1.63 -1.42
N LEU A 10 -6.21 0.61 -2.25
CA LEU A 10 -5.14 -0.14 -2.92
C LEU A 10 -5.27 0.08 -4.43
N GLY A 11 -4.16 0.34 -5.10
CA GLY A 11 -4.19 0.54 -6.54
C GLY A 11 -2.87 0.29 -7.24
N SER A 12 -2.89 0.61 -8.53
CA SER A 12 -1.74 0.53 -9.44
C SER A 12 -1.13 1.91 -9.66
N LEU A 13 0.01 1.94 -10.36
CA LEU A 13 0.60 3.19 -10.81
C LEU A 13 -0.38 3.99 -11.67
N LYS A 14 -1.12 3.30 -12.55
CA LYS A 14 -2.11 3.93 -13.40
C LYS A 14 -3.21 4.61 -12.58
N ASP A 15 -3.67 3.96 -11.51
CA ASP A 15 -4.65 4.58 -10.61
C ASP A 15 -4.11 5.87 -10.00
N ALA A 16 -2.86 5.86 -9.54
CA ALA A 16 -2.23 7.05 -8.98
C ALA A 16 -2.11 8.18 -10.00
N GLU A 17 -1.75 7.85 -11.25
CA GLU A 17 -1.64 8.85 -12.31
C GLU A 17 -2.98 9.48 -12.68
N GLN A 18 -4.06 8.74 -12.61
CA GLN A 18 -5.39 9.22 -12.93
C GLN A 18 -5.91 10.25 -11.92
N LEU A 19 -5.37 10.29 -10.70
CA LEU A 19 -5.80 11.24 -9.67
C LEU A 19 -5.61 12.70 -10.06
N ALA A 20 -4.64 12.98 -10.93
CA ALA A 20 -4.43 14.34 -11.45
C ALA A 20 -5.58 14.83 -12.33
N ARG A 21 -6.34 13.90 -12.93
CA ARG A 21 -7.49 14.20 -13.79
C ARG A 21 -8.81 14.11 -13.06
N SER A 22 -8.94 13.13 -12.16
CA SER A 22 -10.20 12.86 -11.47
C SER A 22 -9.90 12.17 -10.14
N ASN A 23 -10.45 12.71 -9.06
CA ASN A 23 -10.23 12.20 -7.71
C ASN A 23 -11.58 12.09 -6.97
N PRO A 24 -12.49 11.23 -7.44
CA PRO A 24 -13.82 11.13 -6.82
C PRO A 24 -13.79 10.54 -5.41
N GLN A 25 -12.78 9.72 -5.08
CA GLN A 25 -12.61 9.16 -3.74
C GLN A 25 -11.95 10.14 -2.77
N ARG A 26 -11.60 11.33 -3.21
CA ARG A 26 -10.98 12.37 -2.40
C ARG A 26 -9.69 11.88 -1.72
N ILE A 27 -8.83 11.24 -2.49
CA ILE A 27 -7.53 10.82 -1.98
C ILE A 27 -6.73 12.06 -1.57
N ALA A 28 -6.23 12.05 -0.35
CA ALA A 28 -5.44 13.15 0.22
C ALA A 28 -3.94 12.84 0.25
N THR A 29 -3.59 11.56 0.31
CA THR A 29 -2.19 11.09 0.37
C THR A 29 -2.02 9.87 -0.51
N VAL A 30 -0.87 9.79 -1.19
CA VAL A 30 -0.47 8.64 -2.00
C VAL A 30 0.86 8.13 -1.47
N VAL A 31 0.91 6.85 -1.10
CA VAL A 31 2.16 6.15 -0.76
C VAL A 31 2.51 5.24 -1.93
N SER A 32 3.65 5.49 -2.54
CA SER A 32 4.12 4.77 -3.71
C SER A 32 5.23 3.81 -3.33
N LEU A 33 5.02 2.52 -3.57
CA LEU A 33 5.96 1.45 -3.21
C LEU A 33 6.76 0.93 -4.40
N CYS A 34 6.51 1.40 -5.60
CA CYS A 34 7.30 1.05 -6.78
C CYS A 34 8.31 2.15 -7.10
N ARG A 35 9.31 1.78 -7.89
CA ARG A 35 10.35 2.74 -8.32
C ARG A 35 9.76 3.85 -9.18
N GLN A 36 8.79 3.51 -10.02
CA GLN A 36 8.15 4.46 -10.89
C GLN A 36 7.27 5.41 -10.07
N GLN A 37 7.32 6.68 -10.40
CA GLN A 37 6.45 7.69 -9.80
C GLN A 37 5.41 8.15 -10.81
N ALA A 38 4.25 8.58 -10.31
CA ALA A 38 3.22 9.13 -11.16
C ALA A 38 3.77 10.33 -11.95
N ALA A 39 3.65 10.28 -13.29
CA ALA A 39 4.12 11.34 -14.15
C ALA A 39 3.32 12.64 -13.97
N GLN A 40 2.03 12.49 -13.66
CA GLN A 40 1.15 13.62 -13.38
C GLN A 40 0.70 13.55 -11.93
N ARG A 41 0.76 14.68 -11.24
CA ARG A 41 0.42 14.78 -9.82
C ARG A 41 -0.63 15.86 -9.59
N ALA A 42 -1.58 15.57 -8.72
CA ALA A 42 -2.55 16.56 -8.28
C ALA A 42 -1.91 17.49 -7.25
N PRO A 43 -2.08 18.83 -7.37
CA PRO A 43 -1.37 19.78 -6.52
C PRO A 43 -1.75 19.73 -5.04
N LYS A 44 -2.93 19.19 -4.71
CA LYS A 44 -3.41 19.13 -3.32
C LYS A 44 -3.16 17.78 -2.65
N ILE A 45 -2.61 16.82 -3.37
CA ILE A 45 -2.30 15.49 -2.81
C ILE A 45 -0.86 15.47 -2.33
N ILE A 46 -0.62 14.86 -1.17
CA ILE A 46 0.73 14.62 -0.67
C ILE A 46 1.20 13.28 -1.20
N TYR A 47 2.35 13.25 -1.87
CA TYR A 47 2.94 12.04 -2.43
C TYR A 47 4.16 11.64 -1.61
N ILE A 48 4.15 10.40 -1.12
CA ILE A 48 5.25 9.81 -0.35
C ILE A 48 5.80 8.64 -1.15
N HIS A 49 7.10 8.70 -1.50
CA HIS A 49 7.75 7.70 -2.32
C HIS A 49 8.68 6.84 -1.46
N LEU A 50 8.29 5.59 -1.23
CA LEU A 50 9.04 4.62 -0.43
C LEU A 50 9.22 3.34 -1.26
N PRO A 51 10.05 3.37 -2.31
CA PRO A 51 10.18 2.25 -3.23
C PRO A 51 10.81 1.03 -2.56
N ILE A 52 10.25 -0.14 -2.83
CA ILE A 52 10.81 -1.43 -2.43
C ILE A 52 10.96 -2.31 -3.66
N PRO A 53 11.95 -3.23 -3.67
CA PRO A 53 12.09 -4.17 -4.77
C PRO A 53 10.89 -5.11 -4.85
N ASP A 54 10.53 -5.49 -6.07
CA ASP A 54 9.48 -6.48 -6.29
C ASP A 54 10.02 -7.88 -5.97
N ALA A 55 9.21 -8.69 -5.28
CA ALA A 55 9.51 -10.09 -5.00
C ALA A 55 10.86 -10.32 -4.29
N ARG A 56 11.24 -9.42 -3.38
CA ARG A 56 12.48 -9.52 -2.59
C ARG A 56 12.22 -9.21 -1.12
N PRO A 57 13.13 -9.62 -0.21
CA PRO A 57 13.03 -9.23 1.19
C PRO A 57 13.08 -7.71 1.36
N ILE A 58 12.46 -7.22 2.42
CA ILE A 58 12.44 -5.81 2.78
C ILE A 58 13.25 -5.59 4.06
N SER A 59 13.98 -4.47 4.15
CA SER A 59 14.70 -4.12 5.37
C SER A 59 13.72 -3.71 6.47
N GLY A 60 14.13 -3.89 7.72
CA GLY A 60 13.33 -3.48 8.88
C GLY A 60 13.05 -1.98 8.87
N GLN A 61 14.04 -1.16 8.51
CA GLN A 61 13.87 0.29 8.46
C GLN A 61 12.85 0.71 7.40
N LYS A 62 12.94 0.15 6.20
CA LYS A 62 11.99 0.46 5.13
C LYS A 62 10.58 0.02 5.52
N PHE A 63 10.46 -1.15 6.16
CA PHE A 63 9.19 -1.64 6.65
C PHE A 63 8.56 -0.66 7.65
N GLU A 64 9.32 -0.18 8.63
CA GLU A 64 8.81 0.78 9.61
C GLU A 64 8.45 2.10 8.96
N ASP A 65 9.23 2.58 8.00
CA ASP A 65 8.92 3.80 7.26
C ASP A 65 7.57 3.69 6.55
N ILE A 66 7.30 2.55 5.94
CA ILE A 66 6.03 2.31 5.25
C ILE A 66 4.88 2.22 6.24
N MET A 67 5.05 1.50 7.35
CA MET A 67 4.02 1.40 8.38
C MET A 67 3.66 2.78 8.92
N PHE A 68 4.66 3.61 9.17
CA PHE A 68 4.46 4.98 9.65
C PHE A 68 3.73 5.84 8.60
N ALA A 69 4.13 5.74 7.34
CA ALA A 69 3.49 6.50 6.26
C ALA A 69 2.01 6.13 6.09
N ILE A 70 1.68 4.84 6.19
CA ILE A 70 0.28 4.41 6.12
C ILE A 70 -0.51 4.95 7.32
N ALA A 71 0.04 4.83 8.52
CA ALA A 71 -0.62 5.32 9.73
C ALA A 71 -0.93 6.82 9.64
N ILE A 72 0.05 7.63 9.20
CA ILE A 72 -0.16 9.07 9.02
C ILE A 72 -1.15 9.35 7.90
N GLY A 73 -1.04 8.63 6.79
CA GLY A 73 -1.91 8.83 5.63
C GLY A 73 -3.38 8.64 5.95
N VAL A 74 -3.73 7.56 6.65
CA VAL A 74 -5.12 7.29 7.01
C VAL A 74 -5.66 8.29 8.05
N ARG A 75 -4.79 8.87 8.86
CA ARG A 75 -5.20 9.91 9.82
C ARG A 75 -5.50 11.25 9.16
N ARG A 76 -4.85 11.53 8.03
CA ARG A 76 -5.01 12.79 7.30
C ARG A 76 -6.23 12.79 6.38
N GLY A 77 -6.72 11.63 6.00
CA GLY A 77 -7.83 11.49 5.05
C GLY A 77 -7.73 10.18 4.30
N ASN A 78 -8.29 10.14 3.09
CA ASN A 78 -8.22 8.93 2.28
C ASN A 78 -6.81 8.75 1.71
N LEU A 79 -6.28 7.54 1.87
CA LEU A 79 -4.94 7.17 1.45
C LEU A 79 -5.00 6.15 0.34
N LEU A 80 -4.22 6.37 -0.71
CA LEU A 80 -3.93 5.36 -1.73
C LEU A 80 -2.53 4.81 -1.50
N VAL A 81 -2.42 3.50 -1.32
CA VAL A 81 -1.13 2.78 -1.36
C VAL A 81 -1.07 2.02 -2.67
N HIS A 82 -0.03 2.26 -3.46
CA HIS A 82 0.08 1.60 -4.75
C HIS A 82 1.48 1.06 -5.00
N CYS A 83 1.57 0.08 -5.88
CA CYS A 83 2.79 -0.38 -6.53
C CYS A 83 2.55 -0.34 -8.04
N LEU A 84 3.27 -1.12 -8.82
CA LEU A 84 3.12 -1.04 -10.27
C LEU A 84 1.74 -1.50 -10.72
N GLN A 85 1.32 -2.72 -10.33
CA GLN A 85 0.04 -3.32 -10.72
C GLN A 85 -0.97 -3.44 -9.57
N GLY A 86 -0.55 -3.20 -8.33
CA GLY A 86 -1.41 -3.36 -7.17
C GLY A 86 -1.71 -4.82 -6.83
N MET A 87 -0.80 -5.75 -7.15
CA MET A 87 -1.01 -7.19 -6.99
C MET A 87 -0.08 -7.85 -5.98
N ASN A 88 1.07 -7.24 -5.68
CA ASN A 88 2.08 -7.86 -4.82
C ASN A 88 2.50 -6.95 -3.66
N ARG A 89 3.30 -5.92 -3.92
CA ARG A 89 3.91 -5.08 -2.88
C ARG A 89 2.88 -4.37 -2.01
N SER A 90 1.97 -3.63 -2.63
CA SER A 90 0.99 -2.84 -1.89
C SER A 90 0.01 -3.71 -1.10
N PRO A 91 -0.56 -4.81 -1.61
CA PRO A 91 -1.43 -5.65 -0.78
C PRO A 91 -0.71 -6.25 0.43
N ILE A 92 0.54 -6.68 0.28
CA ILE A 92 1.30 -7.26 1.40
C ILE A 92 1.54 -6.21 2.49
N LEU A 93 1.96 -5.01 2.12
CA LEU A 93 2.23 -3.96 3.10
C LEU A 93 0.95 -3.43 3.76
N ILE A 94 -0.15 -3.35 3.02
CA ILE A 94 -1.46 -3.02 3.60
C ILE A 94 -1.90 -4.10 4.59
N ALA A 95 -1.78 -5.37 4.22
CA ALA A 95 -2.13 -6.47 5.11
C ALA A 95 -1.27 -6.47 6.38
N ALA A 96 0.01 -6.15 6.26
CA ALA A 96 0.91 -6.01 7.41
C ALA A 96 0.46 -4.88 8.34
N TRP A 97 0.03 -3.76 7.78
CA TRP A 97 -0.45 -2.64 8.59
C TRP A 97 -1.75 -3.01 9.33
N LEU A 98 -2.66 -3.71 8.67
CA LEU A 98 -3.89 -4.20 9.30
C LEU A 98 -3.59 -5.19 10.43
N ASP A 99 -2.58 -6.06 10.26
CA ASP A 99 -2.11 -6.95 11.31
C ASP A 99 -1.58 -6.16 12.51
N ARG A 100 -0.72 -5.19 12.26
CA ARG A 100 -0.13 -4.36 13.32
C ARG A 100 -1.19 -3.56 14.09
N CYS A 101 -2.26 -3.15 13.43
CA CYS A 101 -3.37 -2.46 14.06
C CYS A 101 -4.29 -3.39 14.86
N GLY A 102 -4.06 -4.70 14.82
CA GLY A 102 -4.88 -5.68 15.51
C GLY A 102 -6.20 -5.97 14.82
N TYR A 103 -6.37 -5.56 13.56
CA TYR A 103 -7.61 -5.81 12.82
C TYR A 103 -7.74 -7.29 12.42
N ALA A 104 -6.69 -7.83 11.81
CA ALA A 104 -6.65 -9.24 11.39
C ALA A 104 -5.20 -9.64 11.16
N GLY A 105 -4.83 -10.89 11.43
CA GLY A 105 -3.52 -11.41 11.08
C GLY A 105 -3.26 -11.27 9.59
N ILE A 106 -2.00 -11.17 9.20
CA ILE A 106 -1.61 -10.84 7.81
C ILE A 106 -2.22 -11.79 6.79
N ASP A 107 -2.28 -13.10 7.08
CA ASP A 107 -2.83 -14.08 6.14
C ASP A 107 -4.33 -13.87 5.92
N LYS A 108 -5.06 -13.61 7.00
CA LYS A 108 -6.49 -13.33 6.91
C LYS A 108 -6.72 -12.00 6.18
N ALA A 109 -5.93 -10.98 6.48
CA ALA A 109 -6.04 -9.69 5.81
C ALA A 109 -5.80 -9.83 4.31
N LEU A 110 -4.76 -10.58 3.89
CA LEU A 110 -4.50 -10.85 2.48
C LEU A 110 -5.66 -11.60 1.82
N SER A 111 -6.23 -12.59 2.50
CA SER A 111 -7.38 -13.32 1.97
C SER A 111 -8.59 -12.41 1.74
N GLN A 112 -8.82 -11.48 2.65
CA GLN A 112 -9.91 -10.51 2.51
C GLN A 112 -9.66 -9.55 1.33
N ILE A 113 -8.42 -9.10 1.17
CA ILE A 113 -8.05 -8.24 0.02
C ILE A 113 -8.22 -9.00 -1.29
N ALA A 114 -7.84 -10.29 -1.32
CA ALA A 114 -7.96 -11.13 -2.51
C ALA A 114 -9.41 -11.33 -2.95
N GLU A 115 -10.38 -11.20 -2.05
CA GLU A 115 -11.80 -11.23 -2.40
C GLU A 115 -12.24 -9.98 -3.17
N LEU A 116 -11.50 -8.88 -3.02
CA LEU A 116 -11.84 -7.58 -3.60
C LEU A 116 -11.04 -7.28 -4.87
N ARG A 117 -9.90 -7.92 -5.06
CA ARG A 117 -8.96 -7.59 -6.13
C ARG A 117 -8.04 -8.79 -6.41
N ASP A 118 -7.68 -8.99 -7.68
CA ASP A 118 -6.71 -10.03 -8.05
C ASP A 118 -5.34 -9.73 -7.46
N LEU A 119 -4.78 -10.73 -6.77
CA LEU A 119 -3.46 -10.60 -6.14
C LEU A 119 -2.51 -11.67 -6.68
N ALA A 120 -1.23 -11.34 -6.66
CA ALA A 120 -0.13 -12.27 -6.95
C ALA A 120 1.00 -12.00 -5.95
N PRO A 121 0.79 -12.30 -4.65
CA PRO A 121 1.78 -11.98 -3.62
C PRO A 121 3.02 -12.86 -3.74
N SER A 122 4.20 -12.22 -3.67
CA SER A 122 5.48 -12.90 -3.65
C SER A 122 5.70 -13.56 -2.30
N GLN A 123 6.01 -14.86 -2.30
CA GLN A 123 6.33 -15.57 -1.05
C GLN A 123 7.58 -15.02 -0.39
N THR A 124 8.55 -14.57 -1.16
CA THR A 124 9.78 -13.98 -0.63
C THR A 124 9.50 -12.71 0.16
N LEU A 125 8.74 -11.78 -0.43
CA LEU A 125 8.37 -10.55 0.26
C LEU A 125 7.46 -10.82 1.46
N LEU A 126 6.48 -11.68 1.29
CA LEU A 126 5.53 -12.03 2.35
C LEU A 126 6.23 -12.66 3.56
N SER A 127 7.15 -13.59 3.31
CA SER A 127 7.95 -14.22 4.38
C SER A 127 8.78 -13.18 5.13
N SER A 128 9.43 -12.26 4.41
CA SER A 128 10.22 -11.18 5.00
C SER A 128 9.34 -10.30 5.91
N VAL A 129 8.16 -9.93 5.44
CA VAL A 129 7.22 -9.09 6.20
C VAL A 129 6.69 -9.84 7.43
N ARG A 130 6.36 -11.13 7.31
CA ARG A 130 5.95 -11.94 8.47
C ARG A 130 7.02 -11.96 9.55
N ASP A 131 8.29 -12.13 9.17
CA ASP A 131 9.39 -12.12 10.12
C ASP A 131 9.49 -10.79 10.86
N LEU A 132 9.30 -9.68 10.16
CA LEU A 132 9.33 -8.35 10.77
C LEU A 132 8.15 -8.12 11.71
N LEU A 133 6.98 -8.64 11.39
CA LEU A 133 5.80 -8.53 12.24
C LEU A 133 5.94 -9.32 13.55
N ASN A 134 6.72 -10.40 13.53
CA ASN A 134 6.89 -11.29 14.67
C ASN A 134 8.05 -10.92 15.59
N ARG A 135 8.69 -9.79 15.36
CA ARG A 135 9.79 -9.30 16.20
C ARG A 135 9.32 -8.46 17.38
#